data_fb88b1017b529a4e5492e9aded1d9961
#
_entry.id   fb88b1017b529a4e5492e9aded1d9961
#
_cell.length_a   1.000
_cell.length_b   1.000
_cell.length_c   1.000
_cell.angle_alpha   90.00
_cell.angle_beta   90.00
_cell.angle_gamma   90.00
#
_symmetry.space_group_name_H-M   'P 1'
#
loop_
_entity.id
_entity.type
_entity.pdbx_description
1 polymer ?
#
loop_
_entity_poly.entity_id
_entity_poly.type
_entity_poly.pdbx_seq_one_letter_code
_entity_poly.pdbx_strand_id
1 'polypeptide(L)'
;MSISTEQRIELQVQKAIRQTEDDLVIWIQDALDTCEYGKSGKEELEESQFRNLVRVADTTDSAEVIKNFLRYQVGRDKKWGRGEKSLATRVIQDIDGNIKKNAGIIAECSQTDFKHIWLELIRRYLGYGSRHLKYLKDGKN
;
A
#
# COMPACT_ATOMS: atom_id res chain seq x y z
N MET A 1 23.07 -12.50 26.90
CA MET A 1 22.18 -11.35 27.10
C MET A 1 20.75 -11.72 26.81
N SER A 2 19.85 -11.47 27.74
CA SER A 2 18.44 -11.70 27.49
C SER A 2 17.82 -10.51 26.77
N ILE A 3 17.02 -10.80 25.77
CA ILE A 3 16.22 -9.79 25.06
C ILE A 3 15.00 -9.52 25.92
N SER A 4 14.59 -8.25 26.08
CA SER A 4 13.37 -7.90 26.81
C SER A 4 12.15 -8.49 26.12
N THR A 5 11.06 -8.64 26.85
CA THR A 5 9.79 -9.11 26.29
C THR A 5 9.33 -8.19 25.14
N GLU A 6 9.45 -6.89 25.33
CA GLU A 6 9.07 -5.91 24.31
C GLU A 6 9.90 -6.06 23.03
N GLN A 7 11.21 -6.26 23.16
CA GLN A 7 12.09 -6.48 22.01
C GLN A 7 11.75 -7.78 21.29
N ARG A 8 11.40 -8.82 22.04
CA ARG A 8 11.02 -10.11 21.46
C ARG A 8 9.73 -9.98 20.65
N ILE A 9 8.74 -9.27 21.18
CA ILE A 9 7.47 -9.01 20.49
C ILE A 9 7.73 -8.23 19.21
N GLU A 10 8.56 -7.17 19.29
CA GLU A 10 8.90 -6.37 18.11
C GLU A 10 9.56 -7.19 17.03
N LEU A 11 10.48 -8.08 17.39
CA LEU A 11 11.12 -8.97 16.41
C LEU A 11 10.12 -9.92 15.76
N GLN A 12 9.16 -10.44 16.54
CA GLN A 12 8.10 -11.30 16.00
C GLN A 12 7.22 -10.55 15.02
N VAL A 13 6.86 -9.30 15.34
CA VAL A 13 6.04 -8.44 14.48
C VAL A 13 6.78 -8.17 13.16
N GLN A 14 8.06 -7.79 13.24
CA GLN A 14 8.85 -7.50 12.04
C GLN A 14 9.00 -8.73 11.16
N LYS A 15 9.20 -9.91 11.77
CA LYS A 15 9.25 -11.16 11.01
C LYS A 15 7.94 -11.46 10.30
N ALA A 16 6.81 -11.28 11.00
CA ALA A 16 5.49 -11.50 10.40
C ALA A 16 5.21 -10.53 9.27
N ILE A 17 5.61 -9.27 9.41
CA ILE A 17 5.50 -8.27 8.35
C ILE A 17 6.33 -8.70 7.13
N ARG A 18 7.57 -9.15 7.34
CA ARG A 18 8.40 -9.62 6.23
C ARG A 18 7.81 -10.84 5.53
N GLN A 19 7.15 -11.72 6.27
CA GLN A 19 6.48 -12.89 5.69
C GLN A 19 5.27 -12.51 4.83
N THR A 20 4.72 -11.32 5.02
CA THR A 20 3.59 -10.81 4.25
C THR A 20 4.05 -10.04 3.00
N GLU A 21 5.33 -9.72 2.88
CA GLU A 21 5.83 -8.83 1.81
C GLU A 21 5.54 -9.36 0.40
N ASP A 22 5.67 -10.66 0.15
CA ASP A 22 5.38 -11.23 -1.17
C ASP A 22 3.94 -10.94 -1.57
N ASP A 23 3.01 -11.11 -0.65
CA ASP A 23 1.61 -10.84 -0.90
C ASP A 23 1.37 -9.35 -1.18
N LEU A 24 2.01 -8.48 -0.42
CA LEU A 24 1.88 -7.03 -0.62
C LEU A 24 2.36 -6.62 -2.02
N VAL A 25 3.47 -7.17 -2.45
CA VAL A 25 4.01 -6.91 -3.79
C VAL A 25 3.03 -7.40 -4.85
N ILE A 26 2.54 -8.62 -4.72
CA ILE A 26 1.61 -9.21 -5.68
C ILE A 26 0.32 -8.39 -5.77
N TRP A 27 -0.24 -7.99 -4.64
CA TRP A 27 -1.50 -7.23 -4.64
C TRP A 27 -1.38 -5.88 -5.35
N ILE A 28 -0.30 -5.13 -5.10
CA ILE A 28 -0.16 -3.82 -5.78
C ILE A 28 0.22 -3.98 -7.25
N GLN A 29 1.00 -5.00 -7.61
CA GLN A 29 1.30 -5.29 -9.01
C GLN A 29 0.03 -5.65 -9.76
N ASP A 30 -0.81 -6.51 -9.17
CA ASP A 30 -2.10 -6.86 -9.76
C ASP A 30 -3.00 -5.63 -9.92
N ALA A 31 -3.01 -4.73 -8.95
CA ALA A 31 -3.81 -3.52 -9.02
C ALA A 31 -3.39 -2.66 -10.21
N LEU A 32 -2.09 -2.44 -10.36
CA LEU A 32 -1.55 -1.61 -11.45
C LEU A 32 -1.73 -2.30 -12.81
N ASP A 33 -1.49 -3.60 -12.90
CA ASP A 33 -1.61 -4.34 -14.14
C ASP A 33 -3.08 -4.45 -14.59
N THR A 34 -3.98 -4.72 -13.65
CA THR A 34 -5.42 -4.83 -13.92
C THR A 34 -6.01 -3.51 -14.38
N CYS A 35 -5.55 -2.40 -13.81
CA CYS A 35 -6.00 -1.06 -14.19
C CYS A 35 -5.27 -0.54 -15.44
N GLU A 36 -4.41 -1.36 -16.05
CA GLU A 36 -3.72 -1.09 -17.32
C GLU A 36 -2.81 0.14 -17.30
N TYR A 37 -2.18 0.39 -16.17
CA TYR A 37 -1.23 1.50 -16.09
C TYR A 37 0.05 1.16 -16.85
N GLY A 38 0.67 2.18 -17.43
CA GLY A 38 1.88 2.02 -18.25
C GLY A 38 1.63 1.78 -19.72
N LYS A 39 0.37 1.72 -20.18
CA LYS A 39 0.05 1.59 -21.60
C LYS A 39 0.06 2.96 -22.26
N SER A 40 0.71 3.08 -23.42
CA SER A 40 0.78 4.35 -24.13
C SER A 40 -0.59 4.81 -24.62
N GLY A 41 -0.80 6.12 -24.67
CA GLY A 41 -2.02 6.72 -25.18
C GLY A 41 -3.11 6.99 -24.16
N LYS A 42 -2.90 6.59 -22.90
CA LYS A 42 -3.83 6.92 -21.82
C LYS A 42 -3.28 8.06 -20.97
N GLU A 43 -4.19 8.84 -20.37
CA GLU A 43 -3.78 9.76 -19.31
C GLU A 43 -3.26 8.91 -18.15
N GLU A 44 -1.97 8.90 -17.97
CA GLU A 44 -1.32 8.02 -17.02
C GLU A 44 -1.01 8.74 -15.71
N LEU A 45 -1.12 7.97 -14.64
CA LEU A 45 -0.63 8.38 -13.34
C LEU A 45 0.89 8.57 -13.43
N GLU A 46 1.36 9.72 -13.03
CA GLU A 46 2.79 10.00 -12.99
C GLU A 46 3.43 9.45 -11.72
N GLU A 47 4.71 9.08 -11.81
CA GLU A 47 5.43 8.59 -10.64
C GLU A 47 5.43 9.60 -9.49
N SER A 48 5.52 10.90 -9.80
CA SER A 48 5.51 11.94 -8.79
C SER A 48 4.21 11.93 -7.98
N GLN A 49 3.09 11.65 -8.64
CA GLN A 49 1.78 11.56 -7.99
C GLN A 49 1.69 10.34 -7.08
N PHE A 50 2.22 9.21 -7.52
CA PHE A 50 2.25 8.01 -6.70
C PHE A 50 3.19 8.20 -5.50
N ARG A 51 4.35 8.85 -5.71
CA ARG A 51 5.27 9.15 -4.61
C ARG A 51 4.65 10.10 -3.59
N ASN A 52 3.77 11.02 -4.02
CA ASN A 52 3.04 11.86 -3.07
C ASN A 52 2.13 11.03 -2.16
N LEU A 53 1.49 10.00 -2.71
CA LEU A 53 0.69 9.06 -1.90
C LEU A 53 1.57 8.32 -0.89
N VAL A 54 2.74 7.83 -1.33
CA VAL A 54 3.71 7.19 -0.44
C VAL A 54 4.11 8.14 0.68
N ARG A 55 4.39 9.39 0.35
CA ARG A 55 4.78 10.40 1.34
C ARG A 55 3.68 10.66 2.37
N VAL A 56 2.43 10.77 1.92
CA VAL A 56 1.29 10.91 2.83
C VAL A 56 1.23 9.72 3.79
N ALA A 57 1.38 8.50 3.25
CA ALA A 57 1.36 7.30 4.09
C ALA A 57 2.48 7.28 5.12
N ASP A 58 3.65 7.82 4.76
CA ASP A 58 4.80 7.86 5.68
C ASP A 58 4.66 8.92 6.78
N THR A 59 3.83 9.93 6.56
CA THR A 59 3.72 11.05 7.50
C THR A 59 2.46 11.05 8.34
N THR A 60 1.48 10.21 8.02
CA THR A 60 0.23 10.12 8.78
C THR A 60 0.23 8.90 9.69
N ASP A 61 -0.51 8.98 10.78
CA ASP A 61 -0.78 7.86 11.67
C ASP A 61 -2.18 7.28 11.44
N SER A 62 -2.83 7.62 10.32
CA SER A 62 -4.21 7.23 10.07
C SER A 62 -4.39 6.66 8.67
N ALA A 63 -4.86 5.41 8.58
CA ALA A 63 -5.23 4.79 7.31
C ALA A 63 -6.38 5.55 6.64
N GLU A 64 -7.27 6.14 7.43
CA GLU A 64 -8.38 6.93 6.89
C GLU A 64 -7.89 8.19 6.17
N VAL A 65 -6.80 8.80 6.65
CA VAL A 65 -6.18 9.96 5.98
C VAL A 65 -5.63 9.53 4.60
N ILE A 66 -5.03 8.37 4.51
CA ILE A 66 -4.52 7.84 3.24
C ILE A 66 -5.66 7.66 2.23
N LYS A 67 -6.77 7.05 2.68
CA LYS A 67 -7.94 6.85 1.81
C LYS A 67 -8.58 8.19 1.41
N ASN A 68 -8.65 9.13 2.33
CA ASN A 68 -9.16 10.49 2.07
C ASN A 68 -8.32 11.18 1.00
N PHE A 69 -7.00 11.08 1.09
CA PHE A 69 -6.09 11.64 0.10
C PHE A 69 -6.32 11.02 -1.28
N LEU A 70 -6.51 9.69 -1.35
CA LEU A 70 -6.81 9.01 -2.60
C LEU A 70 -8.11 9.53 -3.23
N ARG A 71 -9.15 9.67 -2.42
CA ARG A 71 -10.44 10.21 -2.90
C ARG A 71 -10.31 11.64 -3.40
N TYR A 72 -9.50 12.45 -2.71
CA TYR A 72 -9.20 13.80 -3.14
C TYR A 72 -8.54 13.80 -4.52
N GLN A 73 -7.56 12.92 -4.75
CA GLN A 73 -6.88 12.81 -6.03
C GLN A 73 -7.84 12.41 -7.15
N VAL A 74 -8.76 11.49 -6.87
CA VAL A 74 -9.78 11.08 -7.85
C VAL A 74 -10.67 12.27 -8.23
N GLY A 75 -11.08 13.08 -7.27
CA GLY A 75 -11.89 14.26 -7.53
C GLY A 75 -11.14 15.36 -8.26
N ARG A 76 -9.82 15.41 -8.09
CA ARG A 76 -8.99 16.47 -8.67
C ARG A 76 -8.70 16.24 -10.14
N ASP A 77 -8.39 15.03 -10.55
CA ASP A 77 -8.07 14.71 -11.95
C ASP A 77 -8.42 13.25 -12.28
N LYS A 78 -8.16 12.85 -13.54
CA LYS A 78 -8.54 11.51 -14.02
C LYS A 78 -7.43 10.47 -13.91
N LYS A 79 -6.26 10.84 -13.44
CA LYS A 79 -5.08 9.98 -13.52
C LYS A 79 -5.17 8.77 -12.60
N TRP A 80 -5.90 8.90 -11.49
CA TRP A 80 -6.16 7.79 -10.57
C TRP A 80 -7.35 6.92 -10.97
N GLY A 81 -8.00 7.28 -12.08
CA GLY A 81 -9.21 6.62 -12.55
C GLY A 81 -10.46 7.09 -11.80
N ARG A 82 -11.60 6.56 -12.22
CA ARG A 82 -12.91 6.84 -11.59
C ARG A 82 -13.75 5.59 -11.59
N GLY A 83 -14.61 5.46 -10.57
CA GLY A 83 -15.55 4.36 -10.46
C GLY A 83 -14.92 3.11 -9.86
N GLU A 84 -15.67 2.02 -9.95
CA GLU A 84 -15.35 0.77 -9.27
C GLU A 84 -14.08 0.09 -9.77
N LYS A 85 -13.71 0.33 -11.02
CA LYS A 85 -12.54 -0.29 -11.65
C LYS A 85 -11.31 0.61 -11.63
N SER A 86 -11.35 1.73 -10.93
CA SER A 86 -10.22 2.64 -10.85
C SER A 86 -9.12 2.08 -9.95
N LEU A 87 -7.90 2.55 -10.19
CA LEU A 87 -6.77 2.20 -9.34
C LEU A 87 -7.01 2.65 -7.90
N ALA A 88 -7.55 3.87 -7.71
CA ALA A 88 -7.83 4.37 -6.37
C ALA A 88 -8.79 3.46 -5.61
N THR A 89 -9.86 3.00 -6.27
CA THR A 89 -10.81 2.08 -5.66
C THR A 89 -10.14 0.76 -5.31
N ARG A 90 -9.32 0.21 -6.21
CA ARG A 90 -8.62 -1.06 -5.96
C ARG A 90 -7.66 -0.93 -4.77
N VAL A 91 -6.91 0.18 -4.69
CA VAL A 91 -6.00 0.41 -3.57
C VAL A 91 -6.77 0.49 -2.25
N ILE A 92 -7.89 1.23 -2.23
CA ILE A 92 -8.73 1.33 -1.04
C ILE A 92 -9.29 -0.05 -0.65
N GLN A 93 -9.72 -0.84 -1.62
CA GLN A 93 -10.20 -2.20 -1.37
C GLN A 93 -9.11 -3.08 -0.77
N ASP A 94 -7.88 -2.98 -1.25
CA ASP A 94 -6.76 -3.73 -0.67
C ASP A 94 -6.46 -3.27 0.75
N ILE A 95 -6.46 -1.96 1.00
CA ILE A 95 -6.23 -1.40 2.33
C ILE A 95 -7.25 -1.93 3.35
N ASP A 96 -8.53 -1.90 2.98
CA ASP A 96 -9.64 -2.31 3.86
C ASP A 96 -9.90 -3.81 3.86
N GLY A 97 -9.39 -4.53 2.87
CA GLY A 97 -9.58 -5.97 2.72
C GLY A 97 -8.37 -6.78 3.16
N ASN A 98 -7.59 -7.24 2.18
CA ASN A 98 -6.47 -8.16 2.42
C ASN A 98 -5.43 -7.60 3.38
N ILE A 99 -5.06 -6.33 3.23
CA ILE A 99 -4.05 -5.71 4.09
C ILE A 99 -4.57 -5.62 5.53
N LYS A 100 -5.79 -5.14 5.70
CA LYS A 100 -6.39 -5.03 7.03
C LYS A 100 -6.51 -6.38 7.71
N LYS A 101 -6.93 -7.40 6.96
CA LYS A 101 -7.06 -8.78 7.48
C LYS A 101 -5.73 -9.31 7.98
N ASN A 102 -4.67 -9.15 7.19
CA ASN A 102 -3.34 -9.61 7.58
C ASN A 102 -2.80 -8.83 8.79
N ALA A 103 -3.04 -7.53 8.83
CA ALA A 103 -2.67 -6.71 9.99
C ALA A 103 -3.37 -7.20 11.26
N GLY A 104 -4.65 -7.55 11.16
CA GLY A 104 -5.41 -8.10 12.28
C GLY A 104 -4.84 -9.41 12.78
N ILE A 105 -4.46 -10.31 11.87
CA ILE A 105 -3.86 -11.60 12.23
C ILE A 105 -2.54 -11.39 12.98
N ILE A 106 -1.68 -10.52 12.46
CA ILE A 106 -0.38 -10.24 13.08
C ILE A 106 -0.58 -9.61 14.46
N ALA A 107 -1.47 -8.63 14.57
CA ALA A 107 -1.74 -7.93 15.83
C ALA A 107 -2.29 -8.89 16.90
N GLU A 108 -3.20 -9.79 16.52
CA GLU A 108 -3.78 -10.76 17.42
C GLU A 108 -2.74 -11.75 17.91
N CYS A 109 -1.92 -12.29 17.01
CA CYS A 109 -0.89 -13.27 17.36
C CYS A 109 0.21 -12.70 18.26
N SER A 110 0.53 -11.42 18.07
CA SER A 110 1.60 -10.74 18.81
C SER A 110 1.09 -9.92 19.98
N GLN A 111 -0.23 -9.75 20.09
CA GLN A 111 -0.88 -8.90 21.10
C GLN A 111 -0.36 -7.45 21.04
N THR A 112 -0.23 -6.92 19.83
CA THR A 112 0.29 -5.58 19.59
C THR A 112 -0.79 -4.69 18.94
N ASP A 113 -0.49 -3.40 18.80
CA ASP A 113 -1.43 -2.42 18.27
C ASP A 113 -1.71 -2.67 16.77
N PHE A 114 -2.95 -2.99 16.48
CA PHE A 114 -3.44 -3.24 15.12
C PHE A 114 -3.17 -2.06 14.18
N LYS A 115 -3.45 -0.84 14.64
CA LYS A 115 -3.33 0.34 13.77
C LYS A 115 -1.91 0.56 13.27
N HIS A 116 -0.94 0.36 14.14
CA HIS A 116 0.47 0.49 13.79
C HIS A 116 0.88 -0.53 12.72
N ILE A 117 0.48 -1.77 12.90
CA ILE A 117 0.78 -2.83 11.93
C ILE A 117 0.09 -2.58 10.59
N TRP A 118 -1.18 -2.19 10.63
CA TRP A 118 -1.95 -1.88 9.42
C TRP A 118 -1.27 -0.78 8.60
N LEU A 119 -0.86 0.30 9.25
CA LEU A 119 -0.13 1.40 8.59
C LEU A 119 1.20 0.93 8.01
N GLU A 120 1.95 0.13 8.74
CA GLU A 120 3.23 -0.39 8.25
C GLU A 120 3.05 -1.23 6.99
N LEU A 121 2.04 -2.10 6.96
CA LEU A 121 1.74 -2.90 5.78
C LEU A 121 1.31 -2.02 4.60
N ILE A 122 0.48 -1.00 4.85
CA ILE A 122 0.06 -0.06 3.82
C ILE A 122 1.27 0.68 3.23
N ARG A 123 2.16 1.17 4.08
CA ARG A 123 3.36 1.89 3.64
C ARG A 123 4.24 1.04 2.72
N ARG A 124 4.45 -0.22 3.08
CA ARG A 124 5.22 -1.15 2.25
C ARG A 124 4.53 -1.44 0.93
N TYR A 125 3.23 -1.72 0.98
CA TYR A 125 2.41 -1.95 -0.21
C TYR A 125 2.52 -0.79 -1.20
N LEU A 126 2.37 0.44 -0.73
CA LEU A 126 2.47 1.62 -1.58
C LEU A 126 3.89 1.84 -2.11
N GLY A 127 4.90 1.58 -1.29
CA GLY A 127 6.29 1.68 -1.73
C GLY A 127 6.60 0.73 -2.87
N TYR A 128 6.13 -0.51 -2.79
CA TYR A 128 6.28 -1.48 -3.88
C TYR A 128 5.52 -1.03 -5.13
N GLY A 129 4.37 -0.39 -4.94
CA GLY A 129 3.59 0.16 -6.04
C GLY A 129 4.34 1.24 -6.82
N SER A 130 5.02 2.12 -6.10
CA SER A 130 5.84 3.17 -6.72
C SER A 130 6.93 2.56 -7.62
N ARG A 131 7.58 1.51 -7.14
CA ARG A 131 8.61 0.80 -7.91
C ARG A 131 8.03 0.10 -9.13
N HIS A 132 6.90 -0.56 -8.97
CA HIS A 132 6.27 -1.26 -10.09
C HIS A 132 5.78 -0.29 -11.16
N LEU A 133 5.23 0.85 -10.76
CA LEU A 133 4.82 1.88 -11.72
C LEU A 133 6.00 2.38 -12.55
N LYS A 134 7.15 2.59 -11.92
CA LYS A 134 8.38 2.94 -12.61
C LYS A 134 8.75 1.89 -13.66
N TYR A 135 8.68 0.62 -13.28
CA TYR A 135 8.95 -0.48 -14.20
C TYR A 135 7.98 -0.47 -15.38
N LEU A 136 6.68 -0.29 -15.12
CA LEU A 136 5.66 -0.28 -16.17
C LEU A 136 5.88 0.86 -17.17
N LYS A 137 6.31 2.02 -16.71
CA LYS A 137 6.49 3.21 -17.56
C LYS A 137 7.81 3.18 -18.31
N ASP A 138 8.89 2.77 -17.69
CA ASP A 138 10.24 2.94 -18.24
C ASP A 138 11.00 1.64 -18.46
N GLY A 139 10.61 0.56 -17.80
CA GLY A 139 11.36 -0.69 -17.82
C GLY A 139 11.00 -1.64 -18.95
N LYS A 140 9.87 -1.42 -19.62
CA LYS A 140 9.38 -2.32 -20.67
C LYS A 140 9.80 -1.91 -22.07
N ASN A 141 10.55 -0.85 -22.20
CA ASN A 141 11.01 -0.35 -23.52
C ASN A 141 12.17 -1.16 -24.07
#